data_3e231f6d9bbc85dc72c57a6429d3c0f9
#
_entry.id   3e231f6d9bbc85dc72c57a6429d3c0f9
#
_cell.length_a   1.000
_cell.length_b   1.000
_cell.length_c   1.000
_cell.angle_alpha   90.00
_cell.angle_beta   90.00
_cell.angle_gamma   90.00
#
_symmetry.space_group_name_H-M   'P 1'
#
loop_
_entity.id
_entity.type
_entity.pdbx_description
1 polymer ?
#
loop_
_entity_poly.entity_id
_entity_poly.type
_entity_poly.pdbx_seq_one_letter_code
_entity_poly.pdbx_strand_id
1 'polypeptide(L)'
;HTEPQHIDTDQVDQTKQETPEQACDDTAATETDAAEPQCEEAQQLAELQESLDKLNDQHLRMLAEYDNYRKRTLQEKSDLIKNGGERVLKELLPIVDDFELAVKHARESKSEEDPIVEGLLLIYNKLMGYLEKQGVVMIEATGSPFDDNLHEAVAMIPAPTPEQKGQVIDCVRTGYMLHDKVLRHAHVVVGN
;
A
#
# COMPACT_ATOMS: atom_id res chain seq x y z
N HIS A 1 33.33 0.81 -8.50
CA HIS A 1 33.51 0.00 -9.71
C HIS A 1 33.50 -1.47 -9.34
N THR A 2 32.38 -2.10 -9.44
CA THR A 2 32.28 -3.55 -9.63
C THR A 2 30.87 -3.80 -10.24
N GLU A 3 30.87 -4.08 -11.53
CA GLU A 3 29.68 -4.47 -12.29
C GLU A 3 29.23 -5.88 -11.87
N PRO A 4 27.91 -6.16 -11.84
CA PRO A 4 27.41 -7.53 -11.73
C PRO A 4 27.37 -8.19 -13.09
N GLN A 5 27.97 -9.36 -13.18
CA GLN A 5 28.02 -10.23 -14.35
C GLN A 5 26.62 -10.79 -14.69
N HIS A 6 26.27 -10.64 -15.93
CA HIS A 6 25.15 -11.24 -16.63
C HIS A 6 25.37 -12.75 -16.76
N ILE A 7 24.45 -13.55 -16.27
CA ILE A 7 24.41 -15.00 -16.51
C ILE A 7 23.34 -15.26 -17.55
N ASP A 8 23.79 -15.52 -18.77
CA ASP A 8 22.99 -16.05 -19.87
C ASP A 8 22.69 -17.53 -19.60
N THR A 9 21.40 -17.85 -19.60
CA THR A 9 20.91 -19.23 -19.64
C THR A 9 20.07 -19.41 -20.90
N ASP A 10 20.74 -19.69 -22.01
CA ASP A 10 20.16 -20.31 -23.19
C ASP A 10 20.94 -21.60 -23.47
N GLN A 11 20.24 -22.72 -23.41
CA GLN A 11 20.32 -23.86 -24.31
C GLN A 11 19.69 -25.11 -23.66
N VAL A 12 18.44 -25.37 -24.01
CA VAL A 12 17.86 -26.71 -23.85
C VAL A 12 17.85 -27.31 -25.23
N ASP A 13 18.79 -28.25 -25.44
CA ASP A 13 18.99 -29.05 -26.62
C ASP A 13 17.88 -30.10 -26.76
N GLN A 14 17.25 -30.13 -27.95
CA GLN A 14 16.23 -31.09 -28.35
C GLN A 14 16.95 -32.32 -28.96
N THR A 15 17.03 -33.39 -28.18
CA THR A 15 17.45 -34.66 -28.77
C THR A 15 16.22 -35.52 -29.09
N LYS A 16 15.93 -35.61 -30.39
CA LYS A 16 15.07 -36.64 -31.01
C LYS A 16 15.68 -38.01 -30.78
N GLN A 17 14.91 -38.95 -30.26
CA GLN A 17 15.22 -40.38 -30.36
C GLN A 17 14.26 -41.06 -31.33
N GLU A 18 14.86 -41.53 -32.40
CA GLU A 18 14.27 -42.42 -33.40
C GLU A 18 14.13 -43.83 -32.84
N THR A 19 13.02 -44.46 -33.18
CA THR A 19 12.69 -45.86 -32.98
C THR A 19 13.38 -46.71 -34.03
N PRO A 20 13.87 -47.92 -33.70
CA PRO A 20 13.89 -49.00 -34.66
C PRO A 20 13.00 -50.17 -34.27
N GLU A 21 12.06 -50.54 -35.15
CA GLU A 21 11.44 -51.86 -35.24
C GLU A 21 12.43 -52.92 -35.70
N GLN A 22 12.34 -54.08 -35.06
CA GLN A 22 12.56 -55.40 -35.68
C GLN A 22 12.28 -56.51 -34.62
N ALA A 23 11.20 -57.22 -34.75
CA ALA A 23 10.95 -58.49 -35.43
C ALA A 23 11.47 -59.72 -34.65
N CYS A 24 10.47 -60.45 -34.10
CA CYS A 24 10.27 -61.90 -33.96
C CYS A 24 11.49 -62.85 -33.90
N ASP A 25 11.59 -63.66 -32.85
CA ASP A 25 11.40 -65.10 -33.03
C ASP A 25 11.19 -65.84 -31.69
N ASP A 26 10.43 -66.93 -31.78
CA ASP A 26 9.98 -67.86 -30.77
C ASP A 26 11.12 -68.52 -29.95
N THR A 27 10.91 -68.67 -28.63
CA THR A 27 11.07 -69.99 -27.99
C THR A 27 10.39 -69.97 -26.61
N ALA A 28 9.53 -70.93 -26.43
CA ALA A 28 8.74 -71.21 -25.25
C ALA A 28 9.57 -71.73 -24.04
N ALA A 29 8.94 -71.56 -22.89
CA ALA A 29 9.15 -72.24 -21.61
C ALA A 29 10.22 -71.66 -20.66
N THR A 30 9.79 -70.87 -19.73
CA THR A 30 9.75 -71.19 -18.30
C THR A 30 9.08 -70.05 -17.51
N GLU A 31 7.76 -70.11 -17.41
CA GLU A 31 7.02 -69.28 -16.45
C GLU A 31 7.11 -70.01 -15.09
N THR A 32 7.64 -69.31 -14.14
CA THR A 32 7.33 -69.33 -12.68
C THR A 32 8.59 -68.95 -11.90
N ASP A 33 8.80 -67.71 -11.59
CA ASP A 33 9.44 -67.17 -10.35
C ASP A 33 9.97 -65.72 -10.45
N ALA A 34 9.54 -64.95 -11.49
CA ALA A 34 10.05 -63.58 -11.66
C ALA A 34 8.96 -62.50 -11.59
N ALA A 35 7.73 -62.84 -11.21
CA ALA A 35 6.60 -61.89 -11.26
C ALA A 35 6.41 -61.10 -9.94
N GLU A 36 6.89 -61.59 -8.81
CA GLU A 36 6.74 -60.90 -7.53
C GLU A 36 7.65 -59.66 -7.35
N PRO A 37 8.97 -59.69 -7.70
CA PRO A 37 9.84 -58.54 -7.52
C PRO A 37 9.46 -57.35 -8.43
N GLN A 38 8.94 -57.61 -9.66
CA GLN A 38 8.53 -56.54 -10.57
C GLN A 38 7.27 -55.82 -10.10
N CYS A 39 6.39 -56.45 -9.35
CA CYS A 39 5.19 -55.84 -8.78
C CYS A 39 5.54 -54.94 -7.60
N GLU A 40 6.49 -55.31 -6.76
CA GLU A 40 6.97 -54.49 -5.64
C GLU A 40 7.74 -53.28 -6.09
N GLU A 41 8.60 -53.40 -7.11
CA GLU A 41 9.30 -52.27 -7.71
C GLU A 41 8.33 -51.27 -8.39
N ALA A 42 7.32 -51.77 -9.08
CA ALA A 42 6.27 -50.90 -9.70
C ALA A 42 5.45 -50.17 -8.63
N GLN A 43 5.15 -50.80 -7.51
CA GLN A 43 4.47 -50.16 -6.39
C GLN A 43 5.33 -49.08 -5.72
N GLN A 44 6.60 -49.33 -5.49
CA GLN A 44 7.56 -48.36 -4.95
C GLN A 44 7.74 -47.17 -5.87
N LEU A 45 7.81 -47.40 -7.18
CA LEU A 45 7.87 -46.30 -8.18
C LEU A 45 6.60 -45.44 -8.18
N ALA A 46 5.42 -46.04 -8.06
CA ALA A 46 4.16 -45.30 -7.98
C ALA A 46 4.08 -44.48 -6.69
N GLU A 47 4.45 -45.05 -5.54
CA GLU A 47 4.50 -44.30 -4.27
C GLU A 47 5.50 -43.14 -4.31
N LEU A 48 6.67 -43.38 -4.92
CA LEU A 48 7.69 -42.34 -5.07
C LEU A 48 7.21 -41.22 -6.00
N GLN A 49 6.54 -41.54 -7.10
CA GLN A 49 5.92 -40.56 -8.00
C GLN A 49 4.84 -39.74 -7.28
N GLU A 50 3.95 -40.39 -6.54
CA GLU A 50 2.94 -39.69 -5.76
C GLU A 50 3.56 -38.77 -4.69
N SER A 51 4.65 -39.17 -4.07
CA SER A 51 5.35 -38.34 -3.11
C SER A 51 6.05 -37.15 -3.76
N LEU A 52 6.61 -37.32 -4.95
CA LEU A 52 7.20 -36.25 -5.76
C LEU A 52 6.13 -35.23 -6.22
N ASP A 53 4.99 -35.72 -6.67
CA ASP A 53 3.88 -34.83 -7.07
C ASP A 53 3.36 -34.00 -5.89
N LYS A 54 3.15 -34.63 -4.76
CA LYS A 54 2.79 -33.94 -3.51
C LYS A 54 3.83 -32.89 -3.09
N LEU A 55 5.10 -33.22 -3.20
CA LEU A 55 6.18 -32.31 -2.84
C LEU A 55 6.25 -31.13 -3.84
N ASN A 56 6.07 -31.40 -5.13
CA ASN A 56 6.01 -30.38 -6.17
C ASN A 56 4.84 -29.42 -5.95
N ASP A 57 3.65 -29.94 -5.64
CA ASP A 57 2.48 -29.11 -5.34
C ASP A 57 2.72 -28.23 -4.11
N GLN A 58 3.29 -28.81 -3.05
CA GLN A 58 3.67 -28.05 -1.86
C GLN A 58 4.69 -26.95 -2.17
N HIS A 59 5.69 -27.27 -2.99
CA HIS A 59 6.72 -26.31 -3.40
C HIS A 59 6.13 -25.16 -4.23
N LEU A 60 5.29 -25.48 -5.23
CA LEU A 60 4.60 -24.46 -6.04
C LEU A 60 3.72 -23.55 -5.17
N ARG A 61 2.99 -24.15 -4.24
CA ARG A 61 2.16 -23.37 -3.30
C ARG A 61 3.02 -22.45 -2.42
N MET A 62 4.12 -22.98 -1.88
CA MET A 62 5.05 -22.20 -1.05
C MET A 62 5.69 -21.04 -1.85
N LEU A 63 6.05 -21.25 -3.12
CA LEU A 63 6.55 -20.21 -3.99
C LEU A 63 5.50 -19.11 -4.19
N ALA A 64 4.25 -19.48 -4.46
CA ALA A 64 3.16 -18.51 -4.62
C ALA A 64 2.90 -17.71 -3.32
N GLU A 65 2.91 -18.39 -2.18
CA GLU A 65 2.79 -17.73 -0.87
C GLU A 65 3.96 -16.79 -0.58
N TYR A 66 5.19 -17.19 -0.93
CA TYR A 66 6.38 -16.35 -0.78
C TYR A 66 6.35 -15.10 -1.66
N ASP A 67 5.92 -15.23 -2.91
CA ASP A 67 5.78 -14.08 -3.82
C ASP A 67 4.73 -13.09 -3.32
N ASN A 68 3.59 -13.60 -2.83
CA ASN A 68 2.56 -12.77 -2.22
C ASN A 68 3.08 -12.07 -0.95
N TYR A 69 3.78 -12.80 -0.09
CA TYR A 69 4.40 -12.25 1.11
C TYR A 69 5.41 -11.15 0.76
N ARG A 70 6.30 -11.41 -0.21
CA ARG A 70 7.30 -10.44 -0.67
C ARG A 70 6.63 -9.16 -1.18
N LYS A 71 5.60 -9.29 -2.02
CA LYS A 71 4.85 -8.14 -2.56
C LYS A 71 4.21 -7.32 -1.44
N ARG A 72 3.53 -7.99 -0.50
CA ARG A 72 2.91 -7.34 0.65
C ARG A 72 3.94 -6.65 1.54
N THR A 73 5.06 -7.30 1.85
CA THR A 73 6.12 -6.73 2.69
C THR A 73 6.76 -5.49 2.06
N LEU A 74 6.95 -5.48 0.73
CA LEU A 74 7.45 -4.29 0.03
C LEU A 74 6.45 -3.14 0.11
N GLN A 75 5.15 -3.43 -0.01
CA GLN A 75 4.10 -2.43 0.15
C GLN A 75 4.09 -1.88 1.58
N GLU A 76 4.05 -2.75 2.58
CA GLU A 76 4.08 -2.36 4.00
C GLU A 76 5.31 -1.49 4.34
N LYS A 77 6.50 -1.85 3.81
CA LYS A 77 7.71 -1.03 3.99
C LYS A 77 7.58 0.35 3.33
N SER A 78 7.02 0.42 2.13
CA SER A 78 6.76 1.69 1.45
C SER A 78 5.81 2.57 2.25
N ASP A 79 4.72 1.99 2.75
CA ASP A 79 3.72 2.70 3.54
C ASP A 79 4.29 3.16 4.89
N LEU A 80 5.14 2.35 5.50
CA LEU A 80 5.82 2.70 6.75
C LEU A 80 6.78 3.88 6.56
N ILE A 81 7.50 3.93 5.44
CA ILE A 81 8.40 5.05 5.12
C ILE A 81 7.57 6.31 4.85
N LYS A 82 6.50 6.21 4.06
CA LYS A 82 5.62 7.34 3.72
C LYS A 82 4.93 7.94 4.96
N ASN A 83 4.46 7.08 5.86
CA ASN A 83 3.65 7.48 7.00
C ASN A 83 4.41 7.51 8.34
N GLY A 84 5.74 7.28 8.33
CA GLY A 84 6.55 7.21 9.54
C GLY A 84 6.54 8.49 10.39
N GLY A 85 6.28 9.64 9.77
CA GLY A 85 6.15 10.93 10.44
C GLY A 85 4.76 11.23 11.03
N GLU A 86 3.75 10.39 10.79
CA GLU A 86 2.36 10.64 11.16
C GLU A 86 2.17 11.08 12.61
N ARG A 87 2.80 10.37 13.55
CA ARG A 87 2.68 10.65 14.98
C ARG A 87 3.22 12.04 15.35
N VAL A 88 4.41 12.35 14.84
CA VAL A 88 5.05 13.65 15.09
C VAL A 88 4.26 14.78 14.47
N LEU A 89 3.76 14.57 13.26
CA LEU A 89 2.94 15.56 12.56
C LEU A 89 1.62 15.79 13.30
N LYS A 90 0.95 14.75 13.80
CA LYS A 90 -0.27 14.90 14.62
C LYS A 90 -0.02 15.71 15.90
N GLU A 91 1.10 15.49 16.54
CA GLU A 91 1.49 16.24 17.75
C GLU A 91 1.87 17.70 17.44
N LEU A 92 2.28 18.00 16.20
CA LEU A 92 2.61 19.34 15.72
C LEU A 92 1.37 20.17 15.33
N LEU A 93 0.27 19.53 14.91
CA LEU A 93 -0.93 20.23 14.44
C LEU A 93 -1.51 21.26 15.43
N PRO A 94 -1.55 21.02 16.77
CA PRO A 94 -2.00 22.03 17.72
C PRO A 94 -1.16 23.31 17.68
N ILE A 95 0.16 23.17 17.45
CA ILE A 95 1.06 24.34 17.33
C ILE A 95 0.73 25.13 16.05
N VAL A 96 0.39 24.44 14.97
CA VAL A 96 -0.06 25.10 13.73
C VAL A 96 -1.36 25.87 13.96
N ASP A 97 -2.32 25.27 14.68
CA ASP A 97 -3.58 25.95 15.08
C ASP A 97 -3.32 27.23 15.88
N ASP A 98 -2.38 27.16 16.85
CA ASP A 98 -2.00 28.33 17.64
C ASP A 98 -1.37 29.42 16.79
N PHE A 99 -0.57 29.06 15.78
CA PHE A 99 -0.04 30.01 14.81
C PHE A 99 -1.16 30.63 13.94
N GLU A 100 -2.12 29.85 13.46
CA GLU A 100 -3.29 30.36 12.72
C GLU A 100 -4.06 31.37 13.56
N LEU A 101 -4.31 31.04 14.84
CA LEU A 101 -4.98 31.93 15.77
C LEU A 101 -4.18 33.23 16.02
N ALA A 102 -2.86 33.11 16.20
CA ALA A 102 -1.98 34.26 16.40
C ALA A 102 -1.98 35.19 15.17
N VAL A 103 -1.92 34.63 13.95
CA VAL A 103 -2.00 35.39 12.70
C VAL A 103 -3.35 36.10 12.58
N LYS A 104 -4.46 35.41 12.92
CA LYS A 104 -5.80 35.98 12.88
C LYS A 104 -5.92 37.18 13.85
N HIS A 105 -5.51 37.01 15.11
CA HIS A 105 -5.53 38.09 16.09
C HIS A 105 -4.60 39.25 15.73
N ALA A 106 -3.43 38.99 15.15
CA ALA A 106 -2.51 40.01 14.71
C ALA A 106 -3.11 40.85 13.58
N ARG A 107 -3.86 40.27 12.65
CA ARG A 107 -4.58 40.97 11.60
C ARG A 107 -5.77 41.82 12.13
N GLU A 108 -6.47 41.29 13.13
CA GLU A 108 -7.61 42.00 13.75
C GLU A 108 -7.18 43.20 14.61
N SER A 109 -6.04 43.09 15.30
CA SER A 109 -5.59 44.10 16.27
C SER A 109 -4.63 45.13 15.72
N LYS A 110 -3.98 44.87 14.57
CA LYS A 110 -3.00 45.76 13.94
C LYS A 110 -3.26 45.86 12.43
N SER A 111 -2.75 46.91 11.80
CA SER A 111 -2.80 47.01 10.35
C SER A 111 -1.92 45.93 9.71
N GLU A 112 -2.29 45.41 8.53
CA GLU A 112 -1.53 44.40 7.79
C GLU A 112 -0.09 44.84 7.44
N GLU A 113 0.17 46.16 7.48
CA GLU A 113 1.48 46.77 7.22
C GLU A 113 2.41 46.81 8.45
N ASP A 114 1.97 46.30 9.62
CA ASP A 114 2.85 46.21 10.78
C ASP A 114 3.96 45.17 10.53
N PRO A 115 5.25 45.52 10.65
CA PRO A 115 6.37 44.63 10.40
C PRO A 115 6.34 43.34 11.23
N ILE A 116 5.66 43.39 12.39
CA ILE A 116 5.51 42.20 13.25
C ILE A 116 4.50 41.24 12.62
N VAL A 117 3.40 41.74 12.06
CA VAL A 117 2.39 40.91 11.37
C VAL A 117 2.99 40.27 10.11
N GLU A 118 3.74 41.06 9.33
CA GLU A 118 4.44 40.57 8.13
C GLU A 118 5.45 39.48 8.51
N GLY A 119 6.24 39.69 9.57
CA GLY A 119 7.19 38.68 10.07
C GLY A 119 6.51 37.38 10.50
N LEU A 120 5.37 37.47 11.20
CA LEU A 120 4.59 36.32 11.65
C LEU A 120 4.02 35.54 10.44
N LEU A 121 3.48 36.23 9.45
CA LEU A 121 2.99 35.63 8.21
C LEU A 121 4.10 34.93 7.43
N LEU A 122 5.29 35.52 7.38
CA LEU A 122 6.44 34.90 6.72
C LEU A 122 6.80 33.55 7.38
N ILE A 123 6.80 33.52 8.72
CA ILE A 123 7.08 32.29 9.47
C ILE A 123 6.01 31.24 9.24
N TYR A 124 4.73 31.65 9.30
CA TYR A 124 3.60 30.75 9.03
C TYR A 124 3.66 30.16 7.62
N ASN A 125 3.88 30.98 6.61
CA ASN A 125 3.98 30.52 5.22
C ASN A 125 5.16 29.57 5.01
N LYS A 126 6.30 29.82 5.67
CA LYS A 126 7.45 28.90 5.64
C LYS A 126 7.12 27.54 6.32
N LEU A 127 6.39 27.58 7.42
CA LEU A 127 5.96 26.37 8.13
C LEU A 127 5.02 25.54 7.26
N MET A 128 4.01 26.20 6.65
CA MET A 128 3.07 25.52 5.75
C MET A 128 3.77 24.94 4.52
N GLY A 129 4.67 25.70 3.88
CA GLY A 129 5.46 25.19 2.76
C GLY A 129 6.43 24.05 3.13
N TYR A 130 6.85 23.96 4.38
CA TYR A 130 7.60 22.80 4.88
C TYR A 130 6.67 21.57 5.05
N LEU A 131 5.49 21.77 5.63
CA LEU A 131 4.50 20.70 5.80
C LEU A 131 4.05 20.12 4.45
N GLU A 132 3.82 20.96 3.45
CA GLU A 132 3.49 20.53 2.08
C GLU A 132 4.61 19.65 1.49
N LYS A 133 5.87 20.01 1.67
CA LYS A 133 7.02 19.21 1.22
C LYS A 133 7.10 17.84 1.91
N GLN A 134 6.56 17.74 3.13
CA GLN A 134 6.43 16.45 3.84
C GLN A 134 5.18 15.67 3.41
N GLY A 135 4.39 16.18 2.47
CA GLY A 135 3.16 15.56 1.97
C GLY A 135 1.93 15.82 2.83
N VAL A 136 1.99 16.80 3.73
CA VAL A 136 0.82 17.25 4.50
C VAL A 136 0.03 18.25 3.66
N VAL A 137 -1.25 17.96 3.45
CA VAL A 137 -2.17 18.80 2.68
C VAL A 137 -3.33 19.24 3.58
N MET A 138 -3.70 20.51 3.50
CA MET A 138 -4.84 21.06 4.20
C MET A 138 -6.15 20.62 3.52
N ILE A 139 -7.16 20.27 4.31
CA ILE A 139 -8.49 19.91 3.82
C ILE A 139 -9.29 21.20 3.65
N GLU A 140 -9.59 21.56 2.41
CA GLU A 140 -10.47 22.69 2.08
C GLU A 140 -11.93 22.28 2.31
N ALA A 141 -12.43 22.50 3.51
CA ALA A 141 -13.77 22.09 3.90
C ALA A 141 -14.85 23.11 3.57
N THR A 142 -14.56 24.41 3.67
CA THR A 142 -15.58 25.47 3.53
C THR A 142 -16.17 25.51 2.12
N GLY A 143 -17.50 25.44 2.02
CA GLY A 143 -18.22 25.45 0.74
C GLY A 143 -18.26 24.10 0.01
N SER A 144 -17.61 23.06 0.55
CA SER A 144 -17.66 21.70 0.00
C SER A 144 -18.86 20.91 0.55
N PRO A 145 -19.32 19.87 -0.15
CA PRO A 145 -20.28 18.92 0.43
C PRO A 145 -19.65 18.20 1.64
N PHE A 146 -20.47 17.93 2.64
CA PHE A 146 -20.00 17.20 3.82
C PHE A 146 -19.60 15.76 3.43
N ASP A 147 -18.38 15.36 3.80
CA ASP A 147 -17.84 14.00 3.64
C ASP A 147 -17.36 13.48 5.00
N ASP A 148 -17.96 12.39 5.45
CA ASP A 148 -17.67 11.75 6.74
C ASP A 148 -16.23 11.21 6.86
N ASN A 149 -15.55 10.97 5.71
CA ASN A 149 -14.16 10.54 5.70
C ASN A 149 -13.17 11.68 5.96
N LEU A 150 -13.55 12.92 5.69
CA LEU A 150 -12.65 14.08 5.76
C LEU A 150 -13.09 15.09 6.85
N HIS A 151 -14.38 15.14 7.14
CA HIS A 151 -15.00 16.15 7.98
C HIS A 151 -15.61 15.54 9.23
N GLU A 152 -15.58 16.28 10.32
CA GLU A 152 -16.28 15.99 11.56
C GLU A 152 -17.26 17.14 11.85
N ALA A 153 -18.57 16.86 11.80
CA ALA A 153 -19.58 17.86 12.06
C ALA A 153 -19.70 18.14 13.55
N VAL A 154 -19.27 19.32 13.98
CA VAL A 154 -19.35 19.77 15.40
C VAL A 154 -20.69 20.43 15.69
N ALA A 155 -21.26 21.14 14.72
CA ALA A 155 -22.55 21.80 14.86
C ALA A 155 -23.34 21.77 13.55
N MET A 156 -24.64 21.84 13.67
CA MET A 156 -25.58 22.01 12.57
C MET A 156 -26.32 23.33 12.75
N ILE A 157 -26.33 24.18 11.73
CA ILE A 157 -27.06 25.46 11.73
C ILE A 157 -28.05 25.50 10.58
N PRO A 158 -29.16 26.22 10.69
CA PRO A 158 -30.07 26.38 9.55
C PRO A 158 -29.34 27.04 8.39
N ALA A 159 -29.41 26.40 7.21
CA ALA A 159 -28.75 26.87 6.02
C ALA A 159 -29.30 28.26 5.61
N PRO A 160 -28.44 29.28 5.41
CA PRO A 160 -28.89 30.63 4.95
C PRO A 160 -29.55 30.56 3.57
N THR A 161 -29.13 29.62 2.73
CA THR A 161 -29.71 29.39 1.38
C THR A 161 -30.03 27.90 1.21
N PRO A 162 -31.06 27.54 0.42
CA PRO A 162 -31.43 26.15 0.17
C PRO A 162 -30.30 25.33 -0.47
N GLU A 163 -29.38 25.98 -1.17
CA GLU A 163 -28.25 25.37 -1.85
C GLU A 163 -27.14 24.93 -0.87
N GLN A 164 -27.07 25.56 0.30
CA GLN A 164 -26.09 25.24 1.33
C GLN A 164 -26.52 24.10 2.27
N LYS A 165 -27.67 23.52 2.00
CA LYS A 165 -28.15 22.37 2.76
C LYS A 165 -27.27 21.16 2.50
N GLY A 166 -26.70 20.58 3.58
CA GLY A 166 -25.74 19.48 3.50
C GLY A 166 -24.31 19.88 3.09
N GLN A 167 -24.07 21.21 2.99
CA GLN A 167 -22.71 21.73 2.75
C GLN A 167 -22.07 22.24 4.03
N VAL A 168 -20.76 22.31 4.01
CA VAL A 168 -19.96 22.90 5.07
C VAL A 168 -20.06 24.43 4.96
N ILE A 169 -20.65 25.07 5.97
CA ILE A 169 -20.82 26.52 6.02
C ILE A 169 -19.57 27.19 6.58
N ASP A 170 -18.98 26.61 7.63
CA ASP A 170 -17.79 27.15 8.29
C ASP A 170 -16.88 26.02 8.80
N CYS A 171 -15.60 26.34 8.91
CA CYS A 171 -14.57 25.44 9.43
C CYS A 171 -14.03 26.01 10.75
N VAL A 172 -14.34 25.35 11.87
CA VAL A 172 -13.90 25.74 13.20
C VAL A 172 -12.44 25.39 13.42
N ARG A 173 -12.01 24.24 12.86
CA ARG A 173 -10.65 23.74 12.99
C ARG A 173 -10.22 23.05 11.71
N THR A 174 -9.10 23.47 11.15
CA THR A 174 -8.58 22.98 9.89
C THR A 174 -8.20 21.51 9.98
N GLY A 175 -8.63 20.70 9.01
CA GLY A 175 -8.22 19.30 8.84
C GLY A 175 -6.96 19.17 8.01
N TYR A 176 -6.21 18.09 8.22
CA TYR A 176 -4.98 17.82 7.49
C TYR A 176 -4.89 16.35 7.06
N MET A 177 -4.34 16.12 5.88
CA MET A 177 -4.01 14.80 5.34
C MET A 177 -2.51 14.65 5.16
N LEU A 178 -1.99 13.45 5.34
CA LEU A 178 -0.62 13.05 4.98
C LEU A 178 -0.72 12.07 3.82
N HIS A 179 -0.33 12.50 2.63
CA HIS A 179 -0.52 11.73 1.40
C HIS A 179 -1.98 11.29 1.24
N ASP A 180 -2.26 9.99 1.40
CA ASP A 180 -3.60 9.41 1.25
C ASP A 180 -4.30 9.14 2.61
N LYS A 181 -3.68 9.52 3.74
CA LYS A 181 -4.18 9.25 5.09
C LYS A 181 -4.59 10.52 5.82
N VAL A 182 -5.78 10.54 6.39
CA VAL A 182 -6.25 11.64 7.23
C VAL A 182 -5.47 11.65 8.55
N LEU A 183 -4.73 12.75 8.81
CA LEU A 183 -4.08 13.02 10.10
C LEU A 183 -5.10 13.49 11.14
N ARG A 184 -5.99 14.39 10.72
CA ARG A 184 -7.04 14.98 11.54
C ARG A 184 -8.18 15.46 10.66
N HIS A 185 -9.41 15.09 10.99
CA HIS A 185 -10.60 15.57 10.31
C HIS A 185 -10.77 17.07 10.51
N ALA A 186 -11.35 17.75 9.51
CA ALA A 186 -11.73 19.15 9.67
C ALA A 186 -12.99 19.23 10.56
N HIS A 187 -12.95 20.04 11.62
CA HIS A 187 -14.14 20.30 12.42
C HIS A 187 -14.98 21.37 11.76
N VAL A 188 -16.16 20.97 11.31
CA VAL A 188 -16.99 21.80 10.44
C VAL A 188 -18.38 22.05 11.00
N VAL A 189 -18.98 23.14 10.56
CA VAL A 189 -20.39 23.49 10.78
C VAL A 189 -21.16 23.24 9.49
N VAL A 190 -22.18 22.40 9.56
CA VAL A 190 -22.97 21.94 8.40
C VAL A 190 -24.33 22.62 8.35
N GLY A 191 -24.78 22.99 7.16
CA GLY A 191 -26.12 23.51 6.92
C GLY A 191 -27.20 22.42 6.95
N ASN A 192 -28.25 22.65 7.72
CA ASN A 192 -29.40 21.73 7.81
C ASN A 192 -30.60 22.24 7.01
#